data_33e0e140d23d8a2b917d984a869d1ff5
#
_entry.id   33e0e140d23d8a2b917d984a869d1ff5
#
_cell.length_a   1.000
_cell.length_b   1.000
_cell.length_c   1.000
_cell.angle_alpha   90.00
_cell.angle_beta   90.00
_cell.angle_gamma   90.00
#
_symmetry.space_group_name_H-M   'P 1'
#
loop_
_entity.id
_entity.type
_entity.pdbx_description
1 polymer ?
#
loop_
_entity_poly.entity_id
_entity_poly.type
_entity_poly.pdbx_seq_one_letter_code
_entity_poly.pdbx_strand_id
1 'polypeptide(L)'
;MADRTDAELAVDFTAMGHSIALITDVIAGNSMAEDIAADRQDCVDRNTQHLELMKAKSDWGSESMTATTSAISAGNGYTAS
;
A
#
# COMPACT_ATOMS: atom_id res chain seq x y z
N MET A 1 8.42 -10.28 21.09
CA MET A 1 7.04 -9.89 20.74
C MET A 1 6.33 -11.06 20.10
N ALA A 2 5.10 -11.33 20.48
CA ALA A 2 4.33 -12.42 19.90
C ALA A 2 3.92 -12.06 18.46
N ASP A 3 3.93 -13.07 17.59
CA ASP A 3 3.45 -12.90 16.22
C ASP A 3 1.95 -12.65 16.22
N ARG A 4 1.48 -11.99 15.16
CA ARG A 4 0.05 -11.80 14.97
C ARG A 4 -0.63 -13.15 14.72
N THR A 5 -1.90 -13.27 15.12
CA THR A 5 -2.70 -14.46 14.83
C THR A 5 -3.02 -14.53 13.33
N ASP A 6 -3.46 -15.70 12.87
CA ASP A 6 -3.88 -15.87 11.47
C ASP A 6 -5.00 -14.91 11.11
N ALA A 7 -5.94 -14.66 12.03
CA ALA A 7 -7.02 -13.70 11.81
C ALA A 7 -6.50 -12.27 11.67
N GLU A 8 -5.54 -11.88 12.50
CA GLU A 8 -4.92 -10.56 12.42
C GLU A 8 -4.12 -10.39 11.13
N LEU A 9 -3.38 -11.42 10.74
CA LEU A 9 -2.65 -11.42 9.46
C LEU A 9 -3.60 -11.25 8.27
N ALA A 10 -4.74 -11.94 8.28
CA ALA A 10 -5.72 -11.82 7.20
C ALA A 10 -6.29 -10.41 7.10
N VAL A 11 -6.60 -9.77 8.24
CA VAL A 11 -7.08 -8.38 8.27
C VAL A 11 -6.01 -7.43 7.72
N ASP A 12 -4.77 -7.57 8.18
CA ASP A 12 -3.68 -6.72 7.75
C ASP A 12 -3.35 -6.91 6.27
N PHE A 13 -3.41 -8.15 5.77
CA PHE A 13 -3.18 -8.44 4.36
C PHE A 13 -4.28 -7.80 3.49
N THR A 14 -5.53 -7.84 3.93
CA THR A 14 -6.64 -7.18 3.25
C THR A 14 -6.45 -5.66 3.22
N ALA A 15 -6.02 -5.07 4.33
CA ALA A 15 -5.73 -3.63 4.40
C ALA A 15 -4.62 -3.24 3.44
N MET A 16 -3.57 -4.07 3.31
CA MET A 16 -2.50 -3.85 2.34
C MET A 16 -3.05 -3.88 0.91
N GLY A 17 -3.96 -4.80 0.62
CA GLY A 17 -4.64 -4.88 -0.68
C GLY A 17 -5.37 -3.59 -1.03
N HIS A 18 -6.04 -2.98 -0.06
CA HIS A 18 -6.70 -1.69 -0.25
C HIS A 18 -5.70 -0.57 -0.54
N SER A 19 -4.57 -0.54 0.17
CA SER A 19 -3.51 0.45 -0.07
C SER A 19 -2.91 0.28 -1.46
N ILE A 20 -2.69 -0.95 -1.90
CA ILE A 20 -2.19 -1.25 -3.25
C ILE A 20 -3.18 -0.73 -4.30
N ALA A 21 -4.48 -0.99 -4.11
CA ALA A 21 -5.51 -0.53 -5.03
C ALA A 21 -5.57 1.00 -5.11
N LEU A 22 -5.47 1.69 -3.97
CA LEU A 22 -5.48 3.15 -3.94
C LEU A 22 -4.29 3.73 -4.70
N ILE A 23 -3.08 3.20 -4.47
CA ILE A 23 -1.89 3.65 -5.19
C ILE A 23 -2.06 3.44 -6.69
N THR A 24 -2.51 2.26 -7.09
CA THR A 24 -2.70 1.89 -8.50
C THR A 24 -3.73 2.82 -9.17
N ASP A 25 -4.85 3.06 -8.50
CA ASP A 25 -5.93 3.88 -9.06
C ASP A 25 -5.50 5.34 -9.22
N VAL A 26 -4.81 5.90 -8.24
CA VAL A 26 -4.33 7.28 -8.33
C VAL A 26 -3.31 7.42 -9.46
N ILE A 27 -2.34 6.52 -9.55
CA ILE A 27 -1.32 6.56 -10.60
C ILE A 27 -1.94 6.40 -11.98
N ALA A 28 -2.96 5.55 -12.11
CA ALA A 28 -3.66 5.33 -13.38
C ALA A 28 -4.63 6.47 -13.74
N GLY A 29 -4.88 7.40 -12.81
CA GLY A 29 -5.81 8.50 -13.04
C GLY A 29 -7.28 8.09 -12.90
N ASN A 30 -7.57 6.97 -12.24
CA ASN A 30 -8.93 6.44 -12.08
C ASN A 30 -9.62 6.93 -10.82
N SER A 31 -8.89 7.56 -9.90
CA SER A 31 -9.49 8.05 -8.66
C SER A 31 -10.31 9.30 -8.92
N MET A 32 -11.55 9.30 -8.44
CA MET A 32 -12.45 10.44 -8.55
C MET A 32 -12.40 11.35 -7.32
N ALA A 33 -11.76 10.89 -6.24
CA ALA A 33 -11.74 11.60 -4.97
C ALA A 33 -10.55 12.54 -4.85
N GLU A 34 -9.43 12.24 -5.52
CA GLU A 34 -8.19 13.00 -5.46
C GLU A 34 -7.95 13.75 -6.76
N ASP A 35 -8.72 14.83 -7.01
CA ASP A 35 -8.61 15.61 -8.23
C ASP A 35 -7.58 16.75 -8.13
N ILE A 36 -7.01 16.98 -6.94
CA ILE A 36 -5.95 17.96 -6.72
C ILE A 36 -4.62 17.23 -6.62
N ALA A 37 -3.58 17.73 -7.33
CA ALA A 37 -2.26 17.08 -7.34
C ALA A 37 -1.70 16.84 -5.94
N ALA A 38 -1.85 17.80 -5.03
CA ALA A 38 -1.37 17.65 -3.65
C ALA A 38 -2.06 16.48 -2.93
N ASP A 39 -3.36 16.31 -3.15
CA ASP A 39 -4.13 15.22 -2.53
C ASP A 39 -3.75 13.87 -3.14
N ARG A 40 -3.52 13.82 -4.45
CA ARG A 40 -3.03 12.60 -5.11
C ARG A 40 -1.67 12.19 -4.57
N GLN A 41 -0.75 13.15 -4.45
CA GLN A 41 0.58 12.88 -3.91
C GLN A 41 0.49 12.37 -2.48
N ASP A 42 -0.31 13.03 -1.64
CA ASP A 42 -0.48 12.63 -0.24
C ASP A 42 -1.08 11.23 -0.12
N CYS A 43 -2.08 10.91 -0.93
CA CYS A 43 -2.70 9.58 -0.93
C CYS A 43 -1.68 8.49 -1.26
N VAL A 44 -0.88 8.69 -2.32
CA VAL A 44 0.14 7.73 -2.72
C VAL A 44 1.22 7.62 -1.65
N ASP A 45 1.69 8.74 -1.12
CA ASP A 45 2.78 8.74 -0.12
C ASP A 45 2.36 8.02 1.15
N ARG A 46 1.16 8.30 1.67
CA ARG A 46 0.68 7.66 2.91
C ARG A 46 0.46 6.16 2.73
N ASN A 47 -0.11 5.77 1.61
CA ASN A 47 -0.34 4.35 1.35
C ASN A 47 0.95 3.59 1.07
N THR A 48 1.91 4.22 0.40
CA THR A 48 3.25 3.65 0.20
C THR A 48 3.95 3.43 1.54
N GLN A 49 3.90 4.42 2.44
CA GLN A 49 4.48 4.30 3.77
C GLN A 49 3.81 3.18 4.57
N HIS A 50 2.48 3.05 4.49
CA HIS A 50 1.76 1.96 5.13
C HIS A 50 2.26 0.59 4.66
N LEU A 51 2.43 0.43 3.34
CA LEU A 51 2.94 -0.82 2.78
C LEU A 51 4.37 -1.11 3.23
N GLU A 52 5.23 -0.09 3.29
CA GLU A 52 6.61 -0.27 3.76
C GLU A 52 6.64 -0.73 5.21
N LEU A 53 5.84 -0.12 6.09
CA LEU A 53 5.76 -0.50 7.49
C LEU A 53 5.22 -1.93 7.66
N MET A 54 4.20 -2.29 6.89
CA MET A 54 3.60 -3.63 6.96
C MET A 54 4.56 -4.68 6.42
N LYS A 55 5.20 -4.42 5.28
CA LYS A 55 6.16 -5.35 4.67
C LYS A 55 7.34 -5.63 5.59
N ALA A 56 7.74 -4.66 6.40
CA ALA A 56 8.88 -4.80 7.32
C ALA A 56 8.62 -5.79 8.45
N LYS A 57 7.36 -6.15 8.71
CA LYS A 57 7.02 -7.14 9.74
C LYS A 57 7.50 -8.52 9.31
N SER A 58 7.99 -9.32 10.26
CA SER A 58 8.66 -10.60 9.98
C SER A 58 7.73 -11.82 10.06
N ASP A 59 6.47 -11.63 10.41
CA ASP A 59 5.54 -12.72 10.70
C ASP A 59 4.57 -13.06 9.57
N TRP A 60 4.86 -12.64 8.33
CA TRP A 60 4.00 -12.93 7.18
C TRP A 60 4.02 -14.41 6.75
N GLY A 61 5.04 -15.15 7.16
CA GLY A 61 5.14 -16.56 6.80
C GLY A 61 5.35 -16.74 5.29
N SER A 62 4.47 -17.54 4.68
CA SER A 62 4.54 -17.85 3.25
C SER A 62 3.77 -16.85 2.36
N GLU A 63 3.19 -15.79 2.93
CA GLU A 63 2.45 -14.82 2.15
C GLU A 63 3.37 -14.11 1.15
N SER A 64 2.87 -13.97 -0.08
CA SER A 64 3.64 -13.30 -1.13
C SER A 64 3.62 -11.79 -0.96
N MET A 65 4.80 -11.19 -0.99
CA MET A 65 4.95 -9.73 -0.94
C MET A 65 5.24 -9.13 -2.31
N THR A 66 5.05 -9.88 -3.39
CA THR A 66 5.35 -9.42 -4.74
C THR A 66 4.52 -8.20 -5.13
N ALA A 67 3.21 -8.26 -4.94
CA ALA A 67 2.32 -7.13 -5.26
C ALA A 67 2.63 -5.92 -4.39
N THR A 68 2.91 -6.15 -3.10
CA THR A 68 3.29 -5.09 -2.16
C THR A 68 4.59 -4.41 -2.60
N THR A 69 5.59 -5.19 -2.95
CA THR A 69 6.89 -4.66 -3.42
C THR A 69 6.72 -3.83 -4.69
N SER A 70 5.91 -4.31 -5.64
CA SER A 70 5.64 -3.57 -6.88
C SER A 70 4.92 -2.25 -6.60
N ALA A 71 3.94 -2.25 -5.70
CA ALA A 71 3.19 -1.04 -5.34
C ALA A 71 4.07 -0.02 -4.62
N ILE A 72 4.95 -0.47 -3.73
CA ILE A 72 5.91 0.40 -3.04
C ILE A 72 6.83 1.08 -4.07
N SER A 73 7.35 0.32 -5.02
CA SER A 73 8.21 0.85 -6.06
C SER A 73 7.47 1.89 -6.92
N ALA A 74 6.24 1.60 -7.32
CA ALA A 74 5.41 2.52 -8.09
C ALA A 74 5.11 3.80 -7.30
N GLY A 75 4.78 3.65 -6.01
CA GLY A 75 4.50 4.79 -5.13
C GLY A 75 5.71 5.68 -4.93
N ASN A 76 6.88 5.09 -4.73
CA ASN A 76 8.12 5.85 -4.54
C ASN A 76 8.54 6.60 -5.81
N GLY A 77 8.15 6.10 -6.98
CA GLY A 77 8.45 6.76 -8.26
C GLY A 77 7.40 7.77 -8.71
N TYR A 78 6.29 7.88 -7.98
CA TYR A 78 5.17 8.74 -8.38
C TYR A 78 5.41 10.19 -7.99
N THR A 79 5.20 11.09 -8.95
CA THR A 79 5.14 12.54 -8.71
C THR A 79 3.86 13.06 -9.37
N ALA A 80 2.97 13.65 -8.58
CA ALA A 80 1.72 14.21 -9.07
C ALA A 80 2.00 15.47 -9.90
N SER A 81 1.24 15.64 -10.97
CA SER A 81 1.34 16.81 -11.84
C SER A 81 0.03 17.57 -11.89
#